data_fb7b34f0b68a435b626069b3d7a5e126
#
_entry.id   fb7b34f0b68a435b626069b3d7a5e126
#
_cell.length_a   1.000
_cell.length_b   1.000
_cell.length_c   1.000
_cell.angle_alpha   90.00
_cell.angle_beta   90.00
_cell.angle_gamma   90.00
#
_symmetry.space_group_name_H-M   'P 1'
#
loop_
_entity.id
_entity.type
_entity.pdbx_description
1 polymer ?
#
loop_
_entity_poly.entity_id
_entity_poly.type
_entity_poly.pdbx_seq_one_letter_code
_entity_poly.pdbx_strand_id
1 'polypeptide(L)'
;YDYGYTNGLLALDIAVLQHTYGVNTTTRIGNDTYTLFGQNGVSTGYQAIWDAGGTDTISYSGSRDAVINLTAATLDYSNTGGGVVSYADGIFGGLTIANGVVIENATGGSGDDWLTGNDADNVLNGNAGDDSIQGFGGTDSFFGGAGADRFIFIAAGGDIGTNTIQDFEDNIDSIEFFFPVQTAVQQGANVLFDFSDGNTVLVLNITTDAISDDVLFI
;
A
#
# COMPACT_ATOMS: atom_id res chain seq x y z
N TYR A 1 24.73 -10.86 18.83
CA TYR A 1 23.31 -10.66 18.49
C TYR A 1 23.26 -10.07 17.09
N ASP A 2 22.84 -10.86 16.09
CA ASP A 2 22.88 -10.50 14.67
C ASP A 2 21.46 -10.08 14.21
N TYR A 3 20.87 -9.08 14.87
CA TYR A 3 19.59 -8.53 14.47
C TYR A 3 19.77 -7.22 13.70
N GLY A 4 18.95 -7.00 12.67
CA GLY A 4 18.88 -5.76 11.92
C GLY A 4 20.01 -5.53 10.90
N TYR A 5 20.76 -6.58 10.54
CA TYR A 5 21.70 -6.53 9.43
C TYR A 5 21.03 -6.82 8.10
N THR A 6 21.72 -6.47 7.02
CA THR A 6 21.25 -6.83 5.67
C THR A 6 21.32 -8.33 5.47
N ASN A 7 20.23 -8.91 4.99
CA ASN A 7 20.14 -10.34 4.68
C ASN A 7 20.07 -10.54 3.16
N GLY A 8 21.05 -10.01 2.46
CA GLY A 8 21.14 -10.02 1.01
C GLY A 8 21.44 -8.65 0.42
N LEU A 9 21.14 -8.49 -0.86
CA LEU A 9 21.29 -7.22 -1.58
C LEU A 9 20.20 -6.23 -1.15
N LEU A 10 20.59 -4.97 -0.98
CA LEU A 10 19.67 -3.86 -0.80
C LEU A 10 19.35 -3.18 -2.14
N ALA A 11 18.38 -2.28 -2.14
CA ALA A 11 17.92 -1.61 -3.37
C ALA A 11 19.06 -0.88 -4.12
N LEU A 12 20.00 -0.27 -3.40
CA LEU A 12 21.16 0.37 -4.02
C LEU A 12 22.16 -0.63 -4.63
N ASP A 13 22.36 -1.79 -3.99
CA ASP A 13 23.23 -2.85 -4.56
C ASP A 13 22.62 -3.38 -5.85
N ILE A 14 21.29 -3.59 -5.87
CA ILE A 14 20.55 -4.00 -7.05
C ILE A 14 20.64 -2.95 -8.15
N ALA A 15 20.57 -1.66 -7.82
CA ALA A 15 20.71 -0.56 -8.77
C ALA A 15 22.07 -0.57 -9.47
N VAL A 16 23.15 -0.84 -8.74
CA VAL A 16 24.50 -0.99 -9.31
C VAL A 16 24.57 -2.18 -10.27
N LEU A 17 23.94 -3.29 -9.91
CA LEU A 17 23.86 -4.47 -10.80
C LEU A 17 23.04 -4.18 -12.05
N GLN A 18 21.90 -3.51 -11.91
CA GLN A 18 21.05 -3.10 -13.04
C GLN A 18 21.79 -2.14 -13.99
N HIS A 19 22.54 -1.18 -13.42
CA HIS A 19 23.37 -0.26 -14.23
C HIS A 19 24.46 -0.99 -15.01
N THR A 20 25.05 -2.01 -14.42
CA THR A 20 26.20 -2.72 -15.00
C THR A 20 25.80 -3.83 -15.99
N TYR A 21 24.73 -4.55 -15.67
CA TYR A 21 24.32 -5.76 -16.38
C TYR A 21 22.94 -5.67 -17.04
N GLY A 22 22.24 -4.54 -16.91
CA GLY A 22 20.87 -4.36 -17.37
C GLY A 22 19.83 -4.74 -16.31
N VAL A 23 18.57 -4.35 -16.58
CA VAL A 23 17.45 -4.63 -15.69
C VAL A 23 17.13 -6.13 -15.66
N ASN A 24 16.60 -6.59 -14.54
CA ASN A 24 16.08 -7.95 -14.43
C ASN A 24 14.82 -8.11 -15.30
N THR A 25 14.80 -9.08 -16.18
CA THR A 25 13.67 -9.37 -17.09
C THR A 25 13.24 -10.83 -17.05
N THR A 26 13.82 -11.64 -16.18
CA THR A 26 13.65 -13.10 -16.22
C THR A 26 13.47 -13.76 -14.86
N THR A 27 13.82 -13.08 -13.77
CA THR A 27 13.74 -13.64 -12.42
C THR A 27 12.41 -13.25 -11.80
N ARG A 28 11.65 -14.22 -11.28
CA ARG A 28 10.35 -13.98 -10.63
C ARG A 28 9.41 -13.22 -11.56
N ILE A 29 9.00 -13.85 -12.64
CA ILE A 29 8.07 -13.30 -13.64
C ILE A 29 6.61 -13.77 -13.38
N GLY A 30 6.38 -14.50 -12.31
CA GLY A 30 5.08 -14.99 -11.89
C GLY A 30 4.53 -14.19 -10.73
N ASN A 31 3.34 -14.53 -10.26
CA ASN A 31 2.74 -13.91 -9.10
C ASN A 31 3.41 -14.42 -7.83
N ASP A 32 4.21 -13.58 -7.20
CA ASP A 32 5.00 -13.89 -6.01
C ASP A 32 4.42 -13.24 -4.75
N THR A 33 4.67 -13.85 -3.59
CA THR A 33 4.32 -13.27 -2.29
C THR A 33 5.54 -13.09 -1.42
N TYR A 34 5.77 -11.87 -1.00
CA TYR A 34 6.85 -11.43 -0.12
C TYR A 34 6.31 -11.22 1.30
N THR A 35 6.71 -12.07 2.24
CA THR A 35 6.16 -12.03 3.60
C THR A 35 7.09 -11.29 4.54
N LEU A 36 6.54 -10.34 5.32
CA LEU A 36 7.24 -9.67 6.40
C LEU A 36 7.52 -10.63 7.56
N PHE A 37 8.62 -10.40 8.25
CA PHE A 37 8.97 -11.19 9.41
C PHE A 37 7.99 -10.96 10.57
N GLY A 38 7.49 -12.05 11.17
CA GLY A 38 6.57 -12.01 12.32
C GLY A 38 7.27 -12.04 13.68
N GLN A 39 8.57 -12.34 13.72
CA GLN A 39 9.36 -12.40 14.95
C GLN A 39 10.85 -12.18 14.68
N ASN A 40 11.55 -11.68 15.69
CA ASN A 40 13.00 -11.56 15.64
C ASN A 40 13.68 -12.92 15.76
N GLY A 41 14.70 -13.17 14.95
CA GLY A 41 15.43 -14.44 14.95
C GLY A 41 16.67 -14.39 14.07
N VAL A 42 17.33 -15.53 13.98
CA VAL A 42 18.41 -15.73 13.01
C VAL A 42 17.80 -15.56 11.61
N SER A 43 18.41 -14.75 10.76
CA SER A 43 17.93 -14.39 9.41
C SER A 43 16.88 -13.29 9.38
N THR A 44 16.45 -12.71 10.50
CA THR A 44 15.71 -11.45 10.47
C THR A 44 16.66 -10.32 10.09
N GLY A 45 16.34 -9.59 9.03
CA GLY A 45 17.18 -8.50 8.52
C GLY A 45 16.50 -7.76 7.38
N TYR A 46 17.23 -6.82 6.79
CA TYR A 46 16.71 -6.04 5.66
C TYR A 46 17.02 -6.73 4.33
N GLN A 47 16.03 -6.76 3.44
CA GLN A 47 16.13 -7.35 2.10
C GLN A 47 15.50 -6.41 1.07
N ALA A 48 15.95 -6.48 -0.18
CA ALA A 48 15.27 -5.81 -1.28
C ALA A 48 14.60 -6.83 -2.18
N ILE A 49 13.38 -6.52 -2.58
CA ILE A 49 12.64 -7.25 -3.60
C ILE A 49 13.22 -6.89 -4.96
N TRP A 50 13.64 -7.90 -5.71
CA TRP A 50 14.09 -7.79 -7.09
C TRP A 50 13.28 -8.75 -7.95
N ASP A 51 12.24 -8.21 -8.53
CA ASP A 51 11.24 -8.90 -9.32
C ASP A 51 11.22 -8.40 -10.77
N ALA A 52 10.81 -9.23 -11.71
CA ALA A 52 10.76 -8.88 -13.12
C ALA A 52 9.32 -8.76 -13.66
N GLY A 53 8.33 -9.00 -12.83
CA GLY A 53 6.92 -8.83 -13.15
C GLY A 53 6.05 -10.03 -12.79
N GLY A 54 4.79 -9.77 -12.77
CA GLY A 54 3.73 -10.63 -12.27
C GLY A 54 2.61 -9.76 -11.74
N THR A 55 1.83 -10.29 -10.84
CA THR A 55 0.96 -9.56 -9.92
C THR A 55 1.36 -10.01 -8.52
N ASP A 56 2.09 -9.16 -7.83
CA ASP A 56 2.87 -9.53 -6.66
C ASP A 56 2.28 -8.92 -5.39
N THR A 57 2.57 -9.54 -4.25
CA THR A 57 1.99 -9.15 -2.97
C THR A 57 3.08 -9.03 -1.90
N ILE A 58 3.09 -7.93 -1.15
CA ILE A 58 3.74 -7.90 0.17
C ILE A 58 2.68 -8.23 1.22
N SER A 59 2.95 -9.22 2.07
CA SER A 59 2.00 -9.64 3.09
C SER A 59 2.60 -9.71 4.49
N TYR A 60 1.75 -9.46 5.48
CA TYR A 60 2.00 -9.72 6.88
C TYR A 60 0.84 -10.51 7.46
N SER A 61 1.10 -11.49 8.33
CA SER A 61 0.06 -12.33 8.95
C SER A 61 0.14 -12.38 10.47
N GLY A 62 0.92 -11.47 11.06
CA GLY A 62 1.06 -11.35 12.50
C GLY A 62 0.01 -10.47 13.15
N SER A 63 0.17 -10.22 14.45
CA SER A 63 -0.73 -9.39 15.26
C SER A 63 -0.07 -8.09 15.75
N ARG A 64 1.02 -7.67 15.15
CA ARG A 64 1.67 -6.38 15.40
C ARG A 64 1.23 -5.43 14.30
N ASP A 65 1.34 -4.17 14.59
CA ASP A 65 1.15 -3.14 13.56
C ASP A 65 2.25 -3.27 12.51
N ALA A 66 1.88 -3.22 11.24
CA ALA A 66 2.82 -3.27 10.14
C ALA A 66 2.72 -1.99 9.27
N VAL A 67 3.84 -1.62 8.71
CA VAL A 67 3.91 -0.63 7.65
C VAL A 67 4.27 -1.38 6.38
N ILE A 68 3.38 -1.37 5.39
CA ILE A 68 3.62 -1.94 4.06
C ILE A 68 3.54 -0.82 3.04
N ASN A 69 4.64 -0.58 2.34
CA ASN A 69 4.74 0.48 1.34
C ASN A 69 5.21 -0.10 0.00
N LEU A 70 4.40 0.07 -1.03
CA LEU A 70 4.65 -0.48 -2.37
C LEU A 70 5.49 0.45 -3.27
N THR A 71 5.96 1.59 -2.73
CA THR A 71 6.79 2.52 -3.49
C THR A 71 8.20 1.97 -3.70
N ALA A 72 8.60 1.81 -4.94
CA ALA A 72 9.95 1.39 -5.30
C ALA A 72 11.01 2.46 -5.01
N ALA A 73 12.26 2.05 -4.86
CA ALA A 73 13.40 2.95 -4.72
C ALA A 73 13.52 3.88 -5.94
N THR A 74 13.67 5.19 -5.68
CA THR A 74 13.78 6.21 -6.75
C THR A 74 15.22 6.40 -7.23
N LEU A 75 16.21 5.98 -6.44
CA LEU A 75 17.66 6.14 -6.69
C LEU A 75 18.14 7.60 -6.80
N ASP A 76 17.34 8.52 -6.30
CA ASP A 76 17.73 9.91 -6.16
C ASP A 76 18.40 10.20 -4.80
N TYR A 77 18.75 11.46 -4.53
CA TYR A 77 19.34 11.87 -3.26
C TYR A 77 18.29 12.21 -2.17
N SER A 78 17.02 11.82 -2.37
CA SER A 78 15.98 11.98 -1.37
C SER A 78 16.09 10.95 -0.24
N ASN A 79 15.30 11.15 0.82
CA ASN A 79 15.24 10.20 1.93
C ASN A 79 14.70 8.82 1.52
N THR A 80 14.00 8.74 0.39
CA THR A 80 13.42 7.51 -0.18
C THR A 80 14.25 6.92 -1.31
N GLY A 81 15.39 7.52 -1.66
CA GLY A 81 16.23 7.08 -2.77
C GLY A 81 16.69 5.63 -2.69
N GLY A 82 16.87 5.10 -1.48
CA GLY A 82 17.18 3.69 -1.21
C GLY A 82 15.95 2.78 -1.08
N GLY A 83 14.75 3.30 -1.30
CA GLY A 83 13.47 2.62 -1.07
C GLY A 83 12.89 2.86 0.32
N VAL A 84 11.59 2.72 0.44
CA VAL A 84 10.88 2.76 1.73
C VAL A 84 10.86 1.35 2.31
N VAL A 85 11.09 1.23 3.62
CA VAL A 85 11.09 -0.09 4.27
C VAL A 85 9.68 -0.46 4.71
N SER A 86 9.22 -1.63 4.26
CA SER A 86 8.05 -2.30 4.82
C SER A 86 8.50 -3.18 5.99
N TYR A 87 7.82 -3.11 7.14
CA TYR A 87 8.21 -3.80 8.37
C TYR A 87 7.02 -4.05 9.30
N ALA A 88 7.16 -4.95 10.25
CA ALA A 88 6.27 -5.08 11.39
C ALA A 88 6.90 -4.47 12.65
N ASP A 89 6.10 -3.82 13.50
CA ASP A 89 6.59 -3.09 14.67
C ASP A 89 7.34 -4.00 15.66
N GLY A 90 8.49 -3.50 16.14
CA GLY A 90 9.39 -4.25 17.01
C GLY A 90 10.15 -5.41 16.35
N ILE A 91 10.10 -5.54 15.02
CA ILE A 91 10.89 -6.51 14.25
C ILE A 91 12.11 -5.84 13.62
N PHE A 92 13.31 -6.41 13.84
CA PHE A 92 14.56 -5.86 13.32
C PHE A 92 14.84 -6.36 11.90
N GLY A 93 14.13 -5.81 10.93
CA GLY A 93 14.27 -6.16 9.52
C GLY A 93 13.06 -5.68 8.74
N GLY A 94 13.10 -5.88 7.44
CA GLY A 94 12.02 -5.48 6.56
C GLY A 94 12.36 -5.65 5.09
N LEU A 95 11.45 -5.22 4.26
CA LEU A 95 11.56 -5.30 2.80
C LEU A 95 11.62 -3.90 2.21
N THR A 96 12.48 -3.70 1.22
CA THR A 96 12.44 -2.55 0.31
C THR A 96 12.18 -3.07 -1.10
N ILE A 97 11.68 -2.22 -1.98
CA ILE A 97 11.44 -2.57 -3.38
C ILE A 97 12.52 -1.92 -4.23
N ALA A 98 13.20 -2.71 -5.06
CA ALA A 98 14.26 -2.20 -5.94
C ALA A 98 13.67 -1.27 -7.02
N ASN A 99 14.51 -0.37 -7.53
CA ASN A 99 14.11 0.56 -8.59
C ASN A 99 13.62 -0.19 -9.83
N GLY A 100 12.48 0.25 -10.37
CA GLY A 100 11.87 -0.34 -11.56
C GLY A 100 11.10 -1.64 -11.33
N VAL A 101 11.00 -2.10 -10.08
CA VAL A 101 10.11 -3.20 -9.67
C VAL A 101 8.74 -2.61 -9.30
N VAL A 102 7.68 -3.26 -9.72
CA VAL A 102 6.30 -2.94 -9.34
C VAL A 102 5.75 -4.08 -8.51
N ILE A 103 5.16 -3.78 -7.38
CA ILE A 103 4.39 -4.70 -6.54
C ILE A 103 2.98 -4.13 -6.45
N GLU A 104 1.98 -4.93 -6.77
CA GLU A 104 0.61 -4.46 -6.94
C GLU A 104 -0.23 -4.59 -5.67
N ASN A 105 0.08 -5.53 -4.78
CA ASN A 105 -0.81 -5.83 -3.67
C ASN A 105 -0.10 -5.70 -2.31
N ALA A 106 -0.89 -5.27 -1.31
CA ALA A 106 -0.49 -5.31 0.09
C ALA A 106 -1.57 -5.96 0.94
N THR A 107 -1.16 -6.81 1.88
CA THR A 107 -2.07 -7.45 2.83
C THR A 107 -1.49 -7.34 4.23
N GLY A 108 -2.19 -6.64 5.10
CA GLY A 108 -1.88 -6.46 6.51
C GLY A 108 -2.20 -7.70 7.37
N GLY A 109 -2.02 -7.56 8.67
CA GLY A 109 -2.18 -8.62 9.65
C GLY A 109 -3.46 -8.52 10.49
N SER A 110 -3.28 -8.50 11.80
CA SER A 110 -4.36 -8.24 12.76
C SER A 110 -3.97 -7.18 13.80
N GLY A 111 -3.00 -6.36 13.52
CA GLY A 111 -2.66 -5.12 14.21
C GLY A 111 -3.13 -3.93 13.40
N ASP A 112 -2.90 -2.71 13.90
CA ASP A 112 -3.28 -1.49 13.22
C ASP A 112 -2.22 -1.16 12.15
N ASP A 113 -2.54 -1.46 10.89
CA ASP A 113 -1.59 -1.44 9.80
C ASP A 113 -1.63 -0.13 8.99
N TRP A 114 -0.51 0.23 8.39
CA TRP A 114 -0.43 1.32 7.42
C TRP A 114 -0.05 0.75 6.04
N LEU A 115 -1.00 0.78 5.12
CA LEU A 115 -0.82 0.28 3.75
C LEU A 115 -0.73 1.44 2.78
N THR A 116 0.35 1.47 2.01
CA THR A 116 0.60 2.49 0.99
C THR A 116 0.83 1.82 -0.35
N GLY A 117 0.02 2.16 -1.34
CA GLY A 117 0.12 1.70 -2.73
C GLY A 117 1.20 2.43 -3.54
N ASN A 118 1.02 2.44 -4.84
CA ASN A 118 1.86 3.12 -5.83
C ASN A 118 1.01 3.59 -7.03
N ASP A 119 1.64 3.87 -8.19
CA ASP A 119 0.91 4.33 -9.39
C ASP A 119 0.30 3.16 -10.22
N ALA A 120 0.44 1.90 -9.79
CA ALA A 120 -0.21 0.76 -10.42
C ALA A 120 -1.60 0.52 -9.83
N ASP A 121 -2.41 -0.31 -10.50
CA ASP A 121 -3.69 -0.77 -9.95
C ASP A 121 -3.43 -1.70 -8.75
N ASN A 122 -3.76 -1.24 -7.54
CA ASN A 122 -3.45 -1.95 -6.32
C ASN A 122 -4.68 -2.65 -5.70
N VAL A 123 -4.41 -3.77 -5.02
CA VAL A 123 -5.34 -4.35 -4.04
C VAL A 123 -4.72 -4.22 -2.65
N LEU A 124 -5.32 -3.40 -1.79
CA LEU A 124 -4.85 -3.15 -0.43
C LEU A 124 -5.89 -3.69 0.56
N ASN A 125 -5.44 -4.59 1.44
CA ASN A 125 -6.30 -5.26 2.41
C ASN A 125 -5.70 -5.16 3.82
N GLY A 126 -6.37 -4.43 4.73
CA GLY A 126 -5.98 -4.30 6.13
C GLY A 126 -6.14 -5.60 6.91
N ASN A 127 -7.22 -6.32 6.72
CA ASN A 127 -7.75 -7.49 7.42
C ASN A 127 -8.37 -7.14 8.77
N ALA A 128 -7.64 -6.94 9.83
CA ALA A 128 -8.20 -6.66 11.15
C ALA A 128 -7.26 -5.74 11.96
N GLY A 129 -7.82 -4.86 12.71
CA GLY A 129 -7.17 -3.73 13.36
C GLY A 129 -7.73 -2.43 12.82
N ASP A 130 -7.33 -1.31 13.38
CA ASP A 130 -7.73 0.01 12.90
C ASP A 130 -6.71 0.48 11.84
N ASP A 131 -6.98 0.16 10.57
CA ASP A 131 -6.01 0.29 9.49
C ASP A 131 -6.06 1.66 8.79
N SER A 132 -4.94 2.08 8.22
CA SER A 132 -4.82 3.27 7.39
C SER A 132 -4.37 2.90 5.99
N ILE A 133 -5.19 3.21 4.97
CA ILE A 133 -5.01 2.74 3.61
C ILE A 133 -4.96 3.91 2.63
N GLN A 134 -3.90 3.97 1.81
CA GLN A 134 -3.69 4.98 0.78
C GLN A 134 -3.22 4.32 -0.52
N GLY A 135 -3.93 4.51 -1.63
CA GLY A 135 -3.62 3.87 -2.92
C GLY A 135 -2.59 4.62 -3.78
N PHE A 136 -2.61 5.95 -3.81
CA PHE A 136 -2.01 6.84 -4.80
C PHE A 136 -2.72 6.77 -6.15
N GLY A 137 -1.97 6.59 -7.26
CA GLY A 137 -2.53 6.52 -8.61
C GLY A 137 -2.96 5.12 -9.01
N GLY A 138 -3.66 5.01 -10.15
CA GLY A 138 -4.16 3.72 -10.64
C GLY A 138 -5.63 3.49 -10.36
N THR A 139 -6.07 2.26 -10.56
CA THR A 139 -7.43 1.81 -10.25
C THR A 139 -7.38 0.84 -9.09
N ASP A 140 -7.63 1.36 -7.87
CA ASP A 140 -7.38 0.59 -6.66
C ASP A 140 -8.64 -0.03 -6.06
N SER A 141 -8.45 -1.15 -5.38
CA SER A 141 -9.46 -1.81 -4.56
C SER A 141 -8.99 -1.86 -3.11
N PHE A 142 -9.79 -1.27 -2.20
CA PHE A 142 -9.50 -1.21 -0.78
C PHE A 142 -10.44 -2.10 0.00
N PHE A 143 -9.87 -2.85 0.91
CA PHE A 143 -10.56 -3.62 1.93
C PHE A 143 -10.00 -3.17 3.28
N GLY A 144 -10.83 -2.54 4.12
CA GLY A 144 -10.49 -2.22 5.50
C GLY A 144 -10.43 -3.50 6.32
N GLY A 145 -11.53 -4.20 6.34
CA GLY A 145 -11.69 -5.44 7.09
C GLY A 145 -12.47 -5.22 8.37
N ALA A 146 -11.91 -5.62 9.50
CA ALA A 146 -12.59 -5.48 10.78
C ALA A 146 -11.83 -4.50 11.69
N GLY A 147 -12.45 -3.42 12.09
CA GLY A 147 -11.88 -2.34 12.90
C GLY A 147 -12.39 -1.00 12.44
N ALA A 148 -11.80 0.08 12.92
CA ALA A 148 -12.13 1.43 12.50
C ALA A 148 -11.09 1.93 11.47
N ASP A 149 -11.39 1.69 10.20
CA ASP A 149 -10.44 1.89 9.12
C ASP A 149 -10.48 3.31 8.54
N ARG A 150 -9.35 3.75 8.03
CA ARG A 150 -9.20 5.07 7.41
C ARG A 150 -8.76 4.93 5.96
N PHE A 151 -9.60 5.37 5.04
CA PHE A 151 -9.28 5.44 3.62
C PHE A 151 -8.83 6.86 3.27
N ILE A 152 -7.56 7.02 2.87
CA ILE A 152 -6.90 8.32 2.75
C ILE A 152 -6.64 8.64 1.28
N PHE A 153 -7.16 9.79 0.81
CA PHE A 153 -6.99 10.26 -0.55
C PHE A 153 -6.28 11.63 -0.55
N ILE A 154 -5.05 11.64 -1.07
CA ILE A 154 -4.20 12.84 -1.13
C ILE A 154 -3.83 13.08 -2.60
N ALA A 155 -4.37 14.12 -3.21
CA ALA A 155 -3.96 14.56 -4.54
C ALA A 155 -2.68 15.40 -4.48
N ALA A 156 -1.60 14.88 -3.91
CA ALA A 156 -0.31 15.55 -3.87
C ALA A 156 0.37 15.52 -5.24
N GLY A 157 -0.15 16.35 -6.16
CA GLY A 157 0.45 16.56 -7.48
C GLY A 157 0.03 15.58 -8.55
N GLY A 158 -1.07 14.86 -8.37
CA GLY A 158 -1.44 13.86 -9.34
C GLY A 158 -2.81 13.25 -9.20
N ASP A 159 -2.94 12.25 -9.96
CA ASP A 159 -4.02 11.34 -10.13
C ASP A 159 -4.17 10.48 -8.88
N ILE A 160 -5.37 10.42 -8.31
CA ILE A 160 -5.72 9.40 -7.33
C ILE A 160 -6.38 8.19 -8.00
N GLY A 161 -6.64 8.28 -9.31
CA GLY A 161 -7.23 7.21 -10.10
C GLY A 161 -8.73 7.00 -9.89
N THR A 162 -9.17 5.80 -10.24
CA THR A 162 -10.55 5.34 -10.07
C THR A 162 -10.58 4.24 -9.02
N ASN A 163 -11.02 4.57 -7.81
CA ASN A 163 -10.87 3.70 -6.65
C ASN A 163 -12.19 3.12 -6.18
N THR A 164 -12.12 1.96 -5.52
CA THR A 164 -13.30 1.32 -4.94
C THR A 164 -13.01 0.85 -3.51
N ILE A 165 -13.81 1.31 -2.56
CA ILE A 165 -13.85 0.78 -1.20
C ILE A 165 -14.89 -0.33 -1.18
N GLN A 166 -14.48 -1.54 -0.82
CA GLN A 166 -15.24 -2.76 -1.01
C GLN A 166 -16.15 -3.11 0.18
N ASP A 167 -15.73 -2.76 1.39
CA ASP A 167 -16.30 -3.27 2.64
C ASP A 167 -16.49 -2.18 3.72
N PHE A 168 -16.71 -0.92 3.33
CA PHE A 168 -16.90 0.21 4.23
C PHE A 168 -17.98 -0.05 5.28
N GLU A 169 -17.66 0.13 6.55
CA GLU A 169 -18.57 -0.02 7.69
C GLU A 169 -19.03 1.35 8.23
N ASP A 170 -20.32 1.66 8.05
CA ASP A 170 -20.98 2.90 8.49
C ASP A 170 -20.77 3.16 10.00
N ASN A 171 -20.44 4.40 10.40
CA ASN A 171 -20.14 4.83 11.76
C ASN A 171 -18.94 4.09 12.45
N ILE A 172 -18.13 3.37 11.68
CA ILE A 172 -16.90 2.70 12.16
C ILE A 172 -15.73 3.22 11.36
N ASP A 173 -15.79 3.13 10.02
CA ASP A 173 -14.75 3.57 9.12
C ASP A 173 -14.84 5.06 8.79
N SER A 174 -13.77 5.61 8.22
CA SER A 174 -13.70 6.99 7.78
C SER A 174 -13.02 7.16 6.43
N ILE A 175 -13.44 8.17 5.67
CA ILE A 175 -12.81 8.58 4.41
C ILE A 175 -12.24 9.99 4.58
N GLU A 176 -10.98 10.17 4.29
CA GLU A 176 -10.28 11.45 4.37
C GLU A 176 -9.90 11.95 2.98
N PHE A 177 -10.51 13.06 2.55
CA PHE A 177 -10.14 13.77 1.33
C PHE A 177 -9.34 15.03 1.63
N PHE A 178 -8.13 15.12 1.12
CA PHE A 178 -7.26 16.31 1.21
C PHE A 178 -7.42 17.26 0.01
N PHE A 179 -8.54 17.18 -0.69
CA PHE A 179 -8.88 18.02 -1.85
C PHE A 179 -10.41 18.03 -2.04
N PRO A 180 -10.95 19.04 -2.76
CA PRO A 180 -12.40 19.19 -2.88
C PRO A 180 -13.06 18.08 -3.70
N VAL A 181 -14.09 17.45 -3.15
CA VAL A 181 -15.03 16.60 -3.89
C VAL A 181 -15.97 17.50 -4.71
N GLN A 182 -16.16 17.19 -5.98
CA GLN A 182 -17.06 17.94 -6.85
C GLN A 182 -18.51 17.50 -6.60
N THR A 183 -18.75 16.20 -6.58
CA THR A 183 -20.07 15.64 -6.31
C THR A 183 -19.99 14.32 -5.53
N ALA A 184 -21.00 14.07 -4.70
CA ALA A 184 -21.25 12.78 -4.11
C ALA A 184 -22.65 12.32 -4.55
N VAL A 185 -22.73 11.20 -5.27
CA VAL A 185 -23.97 10.75 -5.92
C VAL A 185 -24.30 9.32 -5.53
N GLN A 186 -25.55 9.11 -5.11
CA GLN A 186 -26.06 7.75 -4.90
C GLN A 186 -26.18 7.00 -6.23
N GLN A 187 -25.53 5.85 -6.35
CA GLN A 187 -25.62 4.94 -7.49
C GLN A 187 -26.15 3.56 -7.06
N GLY A 188 -27.46 3.40 -7.03
CA GLY A 188 -28.06 2.17 -6.53
C GLY A 188 -27.82 1.99 -5.03
N ALA A 189 -27.08 0.96 -4.64
CA ALA A 189 -26.68 0.69 -3.27
C ALA A 189 -25.31 1.31 -2.89
N ASN A 190 -24.68 2.08 -3.79
CA ASN A 190 -23.32 2.58 -3.64
C ASN A 190 -23.29 4.10 -3.69
N VAL A 191 -22.23 4.71 -3.18
CA VAL A 191 -21.97 6.16 -3.31
C VAL A 191 -20.73 6.37 -4.17
N LEU A 192 -20.84 7.24 -5.18
CA LEU A 192 -19.74 7.68 -6.01
C LEU A 192 -19.35 9.12 -5.61
N PHE A 193 -18.11 9.29 -5.22
CA PHE A 193 -17.44 10.60 -5.13
C PHE A 193 -16.74 10.88 -6.46
N ASP A 194 -17.02 12.03 -7.07
CA ASP A 194 -16.46 12.47 -8.34
C ASP A 194 -15.65 13.76 -8.14
N PHE A 195 -14.51 13.85 -8.78
CA PHE A 195 -13.57 14.96 -8.69
C PHE A 195 -13.41 15.64 -10.05
N SER A 196 -13.05 16.92 -10.04
CA SER A 196 -13.01 17.76 -11.24
C SER A 196 -11.98 17.34 -12.32
N ASP A 197 -11.08 16.46 -11.98
CA ASP A 197 -10.00 15.94 -12.83
C ASP A 197 -10.29 14.56 -13.47
N GLY A 198 -11.49 14.00 -13.18
CA GLY A 198 -11.92 12.71 -13.69
C GLY A 198 -11.60 11.53 -12.77
N ASN A 199 -10.97 11.80 -11.63
CA ASN A 199 -10.78 10.82 -10.58
C ASN A 199 -12.09 10.48 -9.87
N THR A 200 -12.21 9.27 -9.35
CA THR A 200 -13.43 8.85 -8.65
C THR A 200 -13.13 7.91 -7.48
N VAL A 201 -13.98 7.94 -6.46
CA VAL A 201 -14.01 6.94 -5.39
C VAL A 201 -15.42 6.38 -5.30
N LEU A 202 -15.57 5.08 -5.52
CA LEU A 202 -16.80 4.34 -5.36
C LEU A 202 -16.80 3.60 -4.02
N VAL A 203 -17.79 3.86 -3.17
CA VAL A 203 -17.98 3.13 -1.92
C VAL A 203 -19.18 2.20 -2.07
N LEU A 204 -18.95 0.93 -1.85
CA LEU A 204 -19.97 -0.09 -2.05
C LEU A 204 -20.88 -0.24 -0.82
N ASN A 205 -22.15 -0.58 -1.09
CA ASN A 205 -23.16 -0.95 -0.10
C ASN A 205 -23.45 0.11 1.00
N ILE A 206 -23.35 1.39 0.65
CA ILE A 206 -23.59 2.52 1.54
C ILE A 206 -24.53 3.53 0.88
N THR A 207 -25.22 4.34 1.67
CA THR A 207 -26.06 5.46 1.18
C THR A 207 -25.39 6.80 1.46
N THR A 208 -25.75 7.85 0.69
CA THR A 208 -25.25 9.21 0.92
C THR A 208 -25.60 9.77 2.30
N ASP A 209 -26.73 9.36 2.85
CA ASP A 209 -27.15 9.81 4.18
C ASP A 209 -26.32 9.12 5.29
N ALA A 210 -26.00 7.83 5.10
CA ALA A 210 -25.19 7.05 6.05
C ALA A 210 -23.72 7.50 6.05
N ILE A 211 -23.10 7.69 4.88
CA ILE A 211 -21.68 8.04 4.78
C ILE A 211 -21.36 9.52 5.13
N SER A 212 -22.38 10.37 5.30
CA SER A 212 -22.16 11.83 5.35
C SER A 212 -21.38 12.32 6.57
N ASP A 213 -21.38 11.58 7.65
CA ASP A 213 -20.68 11.89 8.90
C ASP A 213 -19.30 11.18 9.02
N ASP A 214 -19.04 10.23 8.14
CA ASP A 214 -17.78 9.46 8.08
C ASP A 214 -16.77 10.07 7.10
N VAL A 215 -17.13 11.11 6.34
CA VAL A 215 -16.27 11.77 5.36
C VAL A 215 -15.68 13.05 5.91
N LEU A 216 -14.35 13.12 5.96
CA LEU A 216 -13.58 14.26 6.41
C LEU A 216 -12.95 15.00 5.23
N PHE A 217 -13.15 16.31 5.15
CA PHE A 217 -12.47 17.21 4.22
C PHE A 217 -11.41 18.01 4.99
N ILE A 218 -10.15 17.82 4.65
CA ILE A 218 -8.99 18.38 5.36
C ILE A 218 -8.23 19.38 4.46
#